data_d3d077b93082444c5494e6918b8aa43f
#
_entry.id   d3d077b93082444c5494e6918b8aa43f
#
_cell.length_a   1.000
_cell.length_b   1.000
_cell.length_c   1.000
_cell.angle_alpha   90.00
_cell.angle_beta   90.00
_cell.angle_gamma   90.00
#
_symmetry.space_group_name_H-M   'P 1'
#
loop_
_entity.id
_entity.type
_entity.pdbx_description
1 polymer ?
#
loop_
_entity_poly.entity_id
_entity_poly.type
_entity_poly.pdbx_seq_one_letter_code
_entity_poly.pdbx_strand_id
1 'polypeptide(L)'
;MVKIESMINKISKCVISILFHSKLICLRYYYCLSKRCKQNVMASNSYADYLQLDKLLDSQTMLSMQNGKVSYDEHLFIVTHQAYELWFKQILFEMDIVCKLLSGNLWNNEQEMFNILKRLGRISSIIKLLLEHFGVLETMTPYDFAEFRDYLKPASGFQSLQFRMIESKLGLKKENRVNCCKSYTDCFNGKKYDELERASAEPTLFSLVCHWLESIPTLKDNIVWDQYRRAADHWLERSTESDISCLEKRRKLMDTVFKCDQHKRLVDQGNRKFSHMALKGAIIVYAYRDEKGYTLANKILESLVDIDTLLSKWRYSHFVMVHKMIGSYSSGTGGTTGSEYLRSTLCDSYRIFIDLVNLPALTVPAIYVPPLIKPQGK
;
A
#
# COMPACT_ATOMS: atom_id res chain seq x y z
N MET A 1 -80.08 -28.00 19.64
CA MET A 1 -79.51 -26.83 20.23
C MET A 1 -78.01 -27.01 20.62
N VAL A 2 -77.57 -28.04 21.28
CA VAL A 2 -76.19 -28.27 21.76
C VAL A 2 -75.11 -28.27 20.65
N LYS A 3 -75.43 -28.74 19.41
CA LYS A 3 -74.46 -28.75 18.28
C LYS A 3 -74.20 -27.34 17.68
N ILE A 4 -75.16 -26.44 17.76
CA ILE A 4 -75.04 -25.07 17.23
C ILE A 4 -74.26 -24.19 18.18
N GLU A 5 -74.41 -24.31 19.49
CA GLU A 5 -73.63 -23.62 20.47
C GLU A 5 -72.13 -24.00 20.44
N SER A 6 -71.85 -25.29 20.25
CA SER A 6 -70.44 -25.76 20.11
C SER A 6 -69.74 -25.20 18.83
N MET A 7 -70.51 -25.03 17.76
CA MET A 7 -69.99 -24.46 16.50
C MET A 7 -69.78 -22.98 16.61
N ILE A 8 -70.65 -22.22 17.26
CA ILE A 8 -70.54 -20.79 17.51
C ILE A 8 -69.29 -20.50 18.43
N ASN A 9 -69.10 -21.34 19.47
CA ASN A 9 -67.94 -21.22 20.33
C ASN A 9 -66.58 -21.50 19.62
N LYS A 10 -66.57 -22.47 18.65
CA LYS A 10 -65.35 -22.69 17.83
C LYS A 10 -65.05 -21.54 16.86
N ILE A 11 -66.08 -20.97 16.24
CA ILE A 11 -65.94 -19.83 15.33
C ILE A 11 -65.51 -18.60 16.11
N SER A 12 -66.07 -18.31 17.30
CA SER A 12 -65.67 -17.23 18.14
C SER A 12 -64.20 -17.33 18.58
N LYS A 13 -63.72 -18.50 18.99
CA LYS A 13 -62.33 -18.76 19.32
C LYS A 13 -61.38 -18.56 18.14
N CYS A 14 -61.79 -18.97 16.93
CA CYS A 14 -61.00 -18.78 15.72
C CYS A 14 -60.89 -17.29 15.33
N VAL A 15 -62.00 -16.56 15.40
CA VAL A 15 -62.02 -15.11 15.09
C VAL A 15 -61.19 -14.30 16.12
N ILE A 16 -61.28 -14.66 17.41
CA ILE A 16 -60.45 -14.01 18.45
C ILE A 16 -58.98 -14.33 18.25
N SER A 17 -58.62 -15.56 17.86
CA SER A 17 -57.24 -15.93 17.55
C SER A 17 -56.68 -15.19 16.33
N ILE A 18 -57.49 -15.01 15.28
CA ILE A 18 -57.11 -14.27 14.07
C ILE A 18 -56.93 -12.77 14.37
N LEU A 19 -57.81 -12.18 15.18
CA LEU A 19 -57.73 -10.80 15.62
C LEU A 19 -56.52 -10.55 16.55
N PHE A 20 -56.16 -11.53 17.38
CA PHE A 20 -54.98 -11.44 18.24
C PHE A 20 -53.69 -11.57 17.41
N HIS A 21 -53.64 -12.47 16.44
CA HIS A 21 -52.50 -12.59 15.51
C HIS A 21 -52.33 -11.34 14.62
N SER A 22 -53.42 -10.79 14.10
CA SER A 22 -53.36 -9.56 13.30
C SER A 22 -52.92 -8.34 14.13
N LYS A 23 -53.35 -8.22 15.40
CA LYS A 23 -52.83 -7.18 16.32
C LYS A 23 -51.37 -7.37 16.65
N LEU A 24 -50.89 -8.60 16.86
CA LEU A 24 -49.47 -8.87 17.08
C LEU A 24 -48.62 -8.57 15.83
N ILE A 25 -49.11 -8.86 14.64
CA ILE A 25 -48.45 -8.54 13.38
C ILE A 25 -48.42 -7.03 13.16
N CYS A 26 -49.52 -6.32 13.42
CA CYS A 26 -49.55 -4.86 13.38
C CYS A 26 -48.59 -4.21 14.40
N LEU A 27 -48.55 -4.71 15.64
CA LEU A 27 -47.63 -4.24 16.67
C LEU A 27 -46.17 -4.52 16.33
N ARG A 28 -45.84 -5.69 15.76
CA ARG A 28 -44.51 -5.97 15.23
C ARG A 28 -44.16 -5.10 14.04
N TYR A 29 -45.10 -4.87 13.14
CA TYR A 29 -44.90 -3.98 12.00
C TYR A 29 -44.71 -2.53 12.46
N TYR A 30 -45.51 -2.05 13.42
CA TYR A 30 -45.36 -0.72 14.02
C TYR A 30 -44.06 -0.58 14.81
N TYR A 31 -43.62 -1.62 15.53
CA TYR A 31 -42.35 -1.67 16.24
C TYR A 31 -41.15 -1.70 15.27
N CYS A 32 -41.30 -2.43 14.15
CA CYS A 32 -40.27 -2.43 13.09
C CYS A 32 -40.22 -1.10 12.33
N LEU A 33 -41.37 -0.48 12.05
CA LEU A 33 -41.44 0.87 11.46
C LEU A 33 -40.93 1.95 12.42
N SER A 34 -41.23 1.87 13.72
CA SER A 34 -40.72 2.81 14.71
C SER A 34 -39.19 2.68 14.91
N LYS A 35 -38.63 1.47 14.83
CA LYS A 35 -37.17 1.28 14.76
C LYS A 35 -36.57 1.78 13.46
N ARG A 36 -37.22 1.58 12.29
CA ARG A 36 -36.76 2.13 11.01
C ARG A 36 -36.92 3.65 10.92
N CYS A 37 -38.00 4.24 11.51
CA CYS A 37 -38.13 5.68 11.60
C CYS A 37 -37.13 6.31 12.61
N LYS A 38 -36.77 5.59 13.67
CA LYS A 38 -35.69 6.08 14.56
C LYS A 38 -34.29 6.03 13.92
N GLN A 39 -34.10 5.25 12.84
CA GLN A 39 -32.87 5.26 12.06
C GLN A 39 -32.84 6.37 11.00
N ASN A 40 -33.93 7.05 10.69
CA ASN A 40 -34.03 8.14 9.71
C ASN A 40 -34.31 9.53 10.30
N VAL A 41 -34.31 9.69 11.60
CA VAL A 41 -34.04 11.01 12.18
C VAL A 41 -32.56 11.23 11.95
N MET A 42 -32.21 12.18 11.09
CA MET A 42 -30.86 12.75 11.03
C MET A 42 -30.52 13.19 12.46
N ALA A 43 -30.04 12.25 13.27
CA ALA A 43 -29.40 12.58 14.52
C ALA A 43 -28.32 13.58 14.09
N SER A 44 -28.37 14.79 14.65
CA SER A 44 -27.29 15.74 14.51
C SER A 44 -26.07 15.03 15.11
N ASN A 45 -25.29 14.32 14.24
CA ASN A 45 -24.08 13.67 14.71
C ASN A 45 -23.22 14.75 15.32
N SER A 46 -23.05 14.72 16.63
CA SER A 46 -22.04 15.57 17.26
C SER A 46 -20.66 15.21 16.68
N TYR A 47 -19.72 16.09 16.79
CA TYR A 47 -18.32 15.83 16.41
C TYR A 47 -17.79 14.53 17.05
N ALA A 48 -18.10 14.32 18.33
CA ALA A 48 -17.69 13.15 19.09
C ALA A 48 -18.34 11.86 18.53
N ASP A 49 -19.66 11.91 18.26
CA ASP A 49 -20.40 10.77 17.71
C ASP A 49 -19.90 10.37 16.31
N TYR A 50 -19.69 11.37 15.44
CA TYR A 50 -19.20 11.13 14.08
C TYR A 50 -17.81 10.49 14.07
N LEU A 51 -16.90 10.96 14.92
CA LEU A 51 -15.54 10.45 15.03
C LEU A 51 -15.41 9.24 15.98
N GLN A 52 -16.49 8.85 16.69
CA GLN A 52 -16.48 7.79 17.70
C GLN A 52 -15.40 8.02 18.75
N LEU A 53 -15.27 9.28 19.22
CA LEU A 53 -14.18 9.70 20.11
C LEU A 53 -14.14 8.92 21.41
N ASP A 54 -15.28 8.58 22.00
CA ASP A 54 -15.35 7.78 23.24
C ASP A 54 -14.60 6.44 23.07
N LYS A 55 -14.75 5.77 21.92
CA LYS A 55 -14.03 4.51 21.64
C LYS A 55 -12.55 4.74 21.36
N LEU A 56 -12.23 5.82 20.65
CA LEU A 56 -10.87 6.10 20.25
C LEU A 56 -10.01 6.54 21.43
N LEU A 57 -10.53 7.44 22.27
CA LEU A 57 -9.81 8.01 23.39
C LEU A 57 -9.82 7.14 24.66
N ASP A 58 -10.64 6.09 24.71
CA ASP A 58 -10.67 5.08 25.77
C ASP A 58 -9.85 3.83 25.46
N SER A 59 -9.12 3.83 24.34
CA SER A 59 -8.36 2.65 23.88
C SER A 59 -6.89 2.63 24.32
N GLN A 60 -6.44 3.61 25.12
CA GLN A 60 -5.06 3.71 25.62
C GLN A 60 -4.93 3.08 27.01
N THR A 61 -4.69 1.78 27.06
CA THR A 61 -4.56 1.04 28.32
C THR A 61 -3.11 0.71 28.62
N MET A 62 -2.56 1.33 29.67
CA MET A 62 -1.17 1.10 30.08
C MET A 62 -1.04 -0.18 30.91
N LEU A 63 -0.20 -1.14 30.44
CA LEU A 63 0.08 -2.39 31.17
C LEU A 63 0.91 -2.16 32.44
N SER A 64 1.81 -1.16 32.43
CA SER A 64 2.56 -0.75 33.61
C SER A 64 1.65 -0.35 34.77
N MET A 65 0.58 0.42 34.48
CA MET A 65 -0.43 0.80 35.45
C MET A 65 -1.17 -0.41 36.01
N GLN A 66 -1.55 -1.36 35.18
CA GLN A 66 -2.22 -2.60 35.61
C GLN A 66 -1.32 -3.46 36.52
N ASN A 67 0.00 -3.36 36.36
CA ASN A 67 0.99 -4.07 37.16
C ASN A 67 1.50 -3.27 38.37
N GLY A 68 0.85 -2.14 38.70
CA GLY A 68 1.12 -1.35 39.91
C GLY A 68 2.34 -0.45 39.84
N LYS A 69 3.02 -0.34 38.67
CA LYS A 69 4.16 0.58 38.45
C LYS A 69 3.89 1.41 37.21
N VAL A 70 3.48 2.65 37.39
CA VAL A 70 3.15 3.56 36.28
C VAL A 70 4.42 4.03 35.58
N SER A 71 4.54 3.76 34.28
CA SER A 71 5.51 4.38 33.37
C SER A 71 4.76 5.34 32.42
N TYR A 72 5.02 6.63 32.56
CA TYR A 72 4.27 7.65 31.80
C TYR A 72 4.53 7.60 30.29
N ASP A 73 5.72 7.20 29.87
CA ASP A 73 6.10 7.09 28.47
C ASP A 73 5.42 5.92 27.75
N GLU A 74 4.86 4.94 28.47
CA GLU A 74 4.02 3.90 27.86
C GLU A 74 2.79 4.47 27.17
N HIS A 75 2.20 5.53 27.72
CA HIS A 75 1.06 6.21 27.07
C HIS A 75 1.48 6.81 25.72
N LEU A 76 2.61 7.52 25.68
CA LEU A 76 3.18 8.07 24.44
C LEU A 76 3.43 6.95 23.41
N PHE A 77 4.00 5.83 23.86
CA PHE A 77 4.25 4.66 23.02
C PHE A 77 2.97 4.12 22.40
N ILE A 78 1.91 3.95 23.20
CA ILE A 78 0.60 3.46 22.72
C ILE A 78 0.00 4.43 21.69
N VAL A 79 -0.11 5.73 22.03
CA VAL A 79 -0.71 6.73 21.14
C VAL A 79 0.02 6.80 19.81
N THR A 80 1.36 6.79 19.82
CA THR A 80 2.16 6.84 18.61
C THR A 80 1.88 5.62 17.72
N HIS A 81 1.87 4.40 18.27
CA HIS A 81 1.59 3.19 17.51
C HIS A 81 0.15 3.13 16.99
N GLN A 82 -0.83 3.59 17.76
CA GLN A 82 -2.22 3.71 17.29
C GLN A 82 -2.34 4.70 16.13
N ALA A 83 -1.63 5.83 16.18
CA ALA A 83 -1.60 6.81 15.10
C ALA A 83 -0.99 6.20 13.81
N TYR A 84 0.10 5.41 13.92
CA TYR A 84 0.65 4.66 12.78
C TYR A 84 -0.40 3.71 12.17
N GLU A 85 -1.09 2.92 12.98
CA GLU A 85 -2.10 1.96 12.52
C GLU A 85 -3.29 2.66 11.84
N LEU A 86 -3.74 3.81 12.33
CA LEU A 86 -4.79 4.62 11.69
C LEU A 86 -4.34 5.15 10.33
N TRP A 87 -3.10 5.62 10.20
CA TRP A 87 -2.56 6.07 8.94
C TRP A 87 -2.28 4.92 7.96
N PHE A 88 -1.85 3.75 8.43
CA PHE A 88 -1.73 2.56 7.59
C PHE A 88 -3.09 2.15 7.00
N LYS A 89 -4.16 2.22 7.79
CA LYS A 89 -5.52 2.00 7.32
C LYS A 89 -5.91 2.96 6.19
N GLN A 90 -5.57 4.26 6.33
CA GLN A 90 -5.82 5.24 5.28
C GLN A 90 -4.99 4.98 4.04
N ILE A 91 -3.71 4.62 4.17
CA ILE A 91 -2.85 4.24 3.03
C ILE A 91 -3.47 3.07 2.27
N LEU A 92 -3.91 2.01 2.96
CA LEU A 92 -4.56 0.85 2.34
C LEU A 92 -5.83 1.25 1.58
N PHE A 93 -6.65 2.10 2.17
CA PHE A 93 -7.86 2.62 1.52
C PHE A 93 -7.55 3.38 0.22
N GLU A 94 -6.53 4.24 0.23
CA GLU A 94 -6.11 4.97 -0.99
C GLU A 94 -5.52 4.01 -2.04
N MET A 95 -4.74 3.01 -1.61
CA MET A 95 -4.16 2.00 -2.51
C MET A 95 -5.23 1.16 -3.20
N ASP A 96 -6.28 0.75 -2.49
CA ASP A 96 -7.39 -0.02 -3.08
C ASP A 96 -8.06 0.74 -4.22
N ILE A 97 -8.23 2.05 -4.05
CA ILE A 97 -8.81 2.90 -5.11
C ILE A 97 -7.83 3.02 -6.30
N VAL A 98 -6.53 3.22 -6.03
CA VAL A 98 -5.51 3.30 -7.09
C VAL A 98 -5.47 1.98 -7.88
N CYS A 99 -5.45 0.84 -7.22
CA CYS A 99 -5.46 -0.48 -7.86
C CYS A 99 -6.71 -0.69 -8.72
N LYS A 100 -7.88 -0.29 -8.22
CA LYS A 100 -9.15 -0.35 -8.98
C LYS A 100 -9.09 0.52 -10.26
N LEU A 101 -8.56 1.73 -10.18
CA LEU A 101 -8.43 2.63 -11.32
C LEU A 101 -7.43 2.11 -12.35
N LEU A 102 -6.28 1.57 -11.90
CA LEU A 102 -5.27 0.97 -12.77
C LEU A 102 -5.74 -0.30 -13.50
N SER A 103 -6.73 -1.00 -12.96
CA SER A 103 -7.31 -2.17 -13.62
C SER A 103 -8.18 -1.82 -14.83
N GLY A 104 -8.49 -0.54 -15.06
CA GLY A 104 -9.25 -0.04 -16.19
C GLY A 104 -8.37 0.37 -17.39
N ASN A 105 -9.01 0.91 -18.43
CA ASN A 105 -8.30 1.46 -19.59
C ASN A 105 -7.85 2.91 -19.31
N LEU A 106 -6.68 3.05 -18.70
CA LEU A 106 -6.18 4.33 -18.19
C LEU A 106 -5.63 5.26 -19.29
N TRP A 107 -5.07 4.71 -20.38
CA TRP A 107 -4.41 5.52 -21.43
C TRP A 107 -5.31 6.56 -22.11
N ASN A 108 -6.62 6.35 -22.10
CA ASN A 108 -7.60 7.26 -22.71
C ASN A 108 -8.42 8.02 -21.66
N ASN A 109 -8.03 7.98 -20.37
CA ASN A 109 -8.82 8.57 -19.29
C ASN A 109 -7.96 9.46 -18.38
N GLU A 110 -7.76 10.71 -18.81
CA GLU A 110 -6.99 11.70 -18.03
C GLU A 110 -7.61 11.95 -16.66
N GLN A 111 -8.95 11.91 -16.53
CA GLN A 111 -9.62 12.11 -15.24
C GLN A 111 -9.27 11.03 -14.23
N GLU A 112 -9.15 9.77 -14.64
CA GLU A 112 -8.69 8.69 -13.76
C GLU A 112 -7.21 8.84 -13.43
N MET A 113 -6.36 9.27 -14.35
CA MET A 113 -4.96 9.60 -14.07
C MET A 113 -4.83 10.70 -13.00
N PHE A 114 -5.63 11.76 -13.06
CA PHE A 114 -5.69 12.78 -12.01
C PHE A 114 -6.14 12.22 -10.67
N ASN A 115 -7.15 11.34 -10.66
CA ASN A 115 -7.59 10.68 -9.44
C ASN A 115 -6.49 9.81 -8.82
N ILE A 116 -5.75 9.08 -9.64
CA ILE A 116 -4.58 8.28 -9.19
C ILE A 116 -3.53 9.20 -8.57
N LEU A 117 -3.12 10.27 -9.27
CA LEU A 117 -2.14 11.24 -8.78
C LEU A 117 -2.53 11.85 -7.44
N LYS A 118 -3.80 12.25 -7.29
CA LYS A 118 -4.34 12.75 -6.01
C LYS A 118 -4.16 11.75 -4.88
N ARG A 119 -4.41 10.45 -5.15
CA ARG A 119 -4.31 9.38 -4.16
C ARG A 119 -2.87 9.05 -3.81
N LEU A 120 -2.01 8.91 -4.81
CA LEU A 120 -0.58 8.67 -4.60
C LEU A 120 0.07 9.85 -3.85
N GLY A 121 -0.28 11.09 -4.19
CA GLY A 121 0.18 12.28 -3.47
C GLY A 121 -0.26 12.29 -2.00
N ARG A 122 -1.48 11.81 -1.69
CA ARG A 122 -1.94 11.65 -0.29
C ARG A 122 -1.15 10.57 0.44
N ILE A 123 -0.90 9.41 -0.19
CA ILE A 123 -0.06 8.35 0.38
C ILE A 123 1.33 8.91 0.71
N SER A 124 1.96 9.63 -0.22
CA SER A 124 3.27 10.26 0.00
C SER A 124 3.24 11.25 1.18
N SER A 125 2.19 12.06 1.29
CA SER A 125 2.02 13.01 2.40
C SER A 125 1.87 12.31 3.74
N ILE A 126 1.10 11.20 3.80
CA ILE A 126 0.95 10.40 5.02
C ILE A 126 2.30 9.79 5.42
N ILE A 127 3.06 9.20 4.48
CA ILE A 127 4.36 8.61 4.82
C ILE A 127 5.34 9.68 5.32
N LYS A 128 5.32 10.90 4.77
CA LYS A 128 6.12 12.04 5.29
C LYS A 128 5.74 12.36 6.74
N LEU A 129 4.45 12.43 7.05
CA LEU A 129 3.97 12.62 8.43
C LEU A 129 4.45 11.48 9.34
N LEU A 130 4.40 10.23 8.89
CA LEU A 130 4.88 9.08 9.66
C LEU A 130 6.40 9.12 9.90
N LEU A 131 7.18 9.73 9.00
CA LEU A 131 8.61 9.99 9.22
C LEU A 131 8.83 11.01 10.35
N GLU A 132 8.02 12.06 10.42
CA GLU A 132 8.11 13.07 11.47
C GLU A 132 7.68 12.53 12.84
N HIS A 133 6.78 11.55 12.89
CA HIS A 133 6.39 10.89 14.14
C HIS A 133 7.54 10.21 14.88
N PHE A 134 8.62 9.79 14.21
CA PHE A 134 9.80 9.29 14.90
C PHE A 134 10.38 10.32 15.86
N GLY A 135 10.39 11.62 15.48
CA GLY A 135 10.87 12.69 16.34
C GLY A 135 10.07 12.81 17.63
N VAL A 136 8.77 12.55 17.62
CA VAL A 136 7.94 12.52 18.83
C VAL A 136 8.30 11.32 19.71
N LEU A 137 8.40 10.13 19.12
CA LEU A 137 8.74 8.90 19.84
C LEU A 137 10.16 8.93 20.42
N GLU A 138 11.11 9.56 19.73
CA GLU A 138 12.51 9.71 20.17
C GLU A 138 12.71 10.70 21.33
N THR A 139 11.66 11.40 21.78
CA THR A 139 11.69 12.16 23.04
C THR A 139 11.76 11.25 24.24
N MET A 140 11.29 10.00 24.14
CA MET A 140 11.47 8.94 25.13
C MET A 140 12.93 8.48 25.16
N THR A 141 13.49 8.31 26.35
CA THR A 141 14.85 7.77 26.50
C THR A 141 14.87 6.24 26.50
N PRO A 142 16.02 5.60 26.25
CA PRO A 142 16.16 4.14 26.44
C PRO A 142 15.82 3.66 27.86
N TYR A 143 16.05 4.48 28.88
CA TYR A 143 15.69 4.16 30.28
C TYR A 143 14.18 4.17 30.47
N ASP A 144 13.47 5.17 29.98
CA ASP A 144 12.00 5.27 30.03
C ASP A 144 11.36 4.07 29.33
N PHE A 145 11.88 3.70 28.14
CA PHE A 145 11.43 2.52 27.43
C PHE A 145 11.67 1.22 28.20
N ALA A 146 12.82 1.09 28.87
CA ALA A 146 13.16 -0.09 29.66
C ALA A 146 12.19 -0.32 30.84
N GLU A 147 11.56 0.74 31.37
CA GLU A 147 10.62 0.64 32.51
C GLU A 147 9.37 -0.19 32.21
N PHE A 148 8.87 -0.16 30.95
CA PHE A 148 7.64 -0.87 30.57
C PHE A 148 7.86 -1.95 29.50
N ARG A 149 9.04 -2.01 28.87
CA ARG A 149 9.34 -2.94 27.78
C ARG A 149 8.99 -4.39 28.08
N ASP A 150 9.23 -4.84 29.30
CA ASP A 150 8.98 -6.25 29.67
C ASP A 150 7.50 -6.59 29.73
N TYR A 151 6.62 -5.63 29.98
CA TYR A 151 5.17 -5.81 29.95
C TYR A 151 4.63 -5.97 28.52
N LEU A 152 5.37 -5.52 27.49
CA LEU A 152 4.94 -5.63 26.09
C LEU A 152 5.04 -7.04 25.54
N LYS A 153 5.85 -7.91 26.14
CA LYS A 153 6.05 -9.30 25.65
C LYS A 153 4.75 -10.11 25.71
N PRO A 154 4.39 -10.88 24.67
CA PRO A 154 5.12 -11.15 23.42
C PRO A 154 4.77 -10.23 22.25
N ALA A 155 4.13 -9.07 22.47
CA ALA A 155 3.74 -8.15 21.39
C ALA A 155 4.96 -7.58 20.66
N SER A 156 4.85 -7.45 19.35
CA SER A 156 5.93 -6.98 18.48
C SER A 156 5.37 -6.23 17.27
N GLY A 157 6.11 -5.25 16.77
CA GLY A 157 5.79 -4.54 15.51
C GLY A 157 5.69 -5.47 14.29
N PHE A 158 6.27 -6.67 14.34
CA PHE A 158 6.05 -7.71 13.33
C PHE A 158 4.59 -8.11 13.17
N GLN A 159 3.78 -7.92 14.19
CA GLN A 159 2.36 -8.26 14.23
C GLN A 159 1.45 -7.15 13.68
N SER A 160 2.00 -6.06 13.12
CA SER A 160 1.22 -5.06 12.41
C SER A 160 0.70 -5.66 11.10
N LEU A 161 -0.55 -6.13 11.10
CA LEU A 161 -1.21 -6.70 9.94
C LEU A 161 -1.30 -5.67 8.81
N GLN A 162 -1.68 -4.43 9.12
CA GLN A 162 -1.85 -3.39 8.12
C GLN A 162 -0.55 -3.04 7.41
N PHE A 163 0.57 -2.96 8.12
CA PHE A 163 1.87 -2.75 7.48
C PHE A 163 2.25 -3.90 6.54
N ARG A 164 1.99 -5.16 6.93
CA ARG A 164 2.19 -6.33 6.06
C ARG A 164 1.29 -6.30 4.83
N MET A 165 0.05 -5.86 4.98
CA MET A 165 -0.88 -5.68 3.86
C MET A 165 -0.40 -4.59 2.90
N ILE A 166 0.13 -3.45 3.40
CA ILE A 166 0.74 -2.40 2.57
C ILE A 166 1.88 -2.98 1.73
N GLU A 167 2.81 -3.70 2.36
CA GLU A 167 3.93 -4.34 1.65
C GLU A 167 3.46 -5.32 0.57
N SER A 168 2.48 -6.16 0.89
CA SER A 168 1.91 -7.14 -0.06
C SER A 168 1.18 -6.46 -1.21
N LYS A 169 0.32 -5.47 -0.93
CA LYS A 169 -0.41 -4.72 -1.96
C LYS A 169 0.50 -3.86 -2.85
N LEU A 170 1.62 -3.37 -2.34
CA LEU A 170 2.65 -2.73 -3.15
C LEU A 170 3.30 -3.71 -4.14
N GLY A 171 3.45 -4.97 -3.78
CA GLY A 171 4.06 -6.00 -4.61
C GLY A 171 5.36 -6.59 -4.05
N LEU A 172 5.62 -6.43 -2.74
CA LEU A 172 6.76 -7.08 -2.11
C LEU A 172 6.50 -8.58 -2.04
N LYS A 173 7.25 -9.35 -2.82
CA LYS A 173 7.13 -10.81 -2.89
C LYS A 173 7.62 -11.47 -1.59
N LYS A 174 7.07 -12.64 -1.27
CA LYS A 174 7.46 -13.44 -0.08
C LYS A 174 8.95 -13.81 -0.14
N GLU A 175 9.46 -14.15 -1.31
CA GLU A 175 10.86 -14.56 -1.55
C GLU A 175 11.86 -13.42 -1.31
N ASN A 176 11.43 -12.18 -1.49
CA ASN A 176 12.26 -10.99 -1.27
C ASN A 176 12.32 -10.57 0.20
N ARG A 177 11.50 -11.18 1.05
CA ARG A 177 11.52 -10.91 2.50
C ARG A 177 12.63 -11.75 3.14
N VAL A 178 13.49 -11.11 3.90
CA VAL A 178 14.54 -11.82 4.62
C VAL A 178 13.91 -12.73 5.66
N ASN A 179 14.22 -14.02 5.59
CA ASN A 179 13.76 -15.03 6.53
C ASN A 179 14.52 -14.86 7.86
N CYS A 180 14.00 -14.07 8.77
CA CYS A 180 14.41 -14.12 10.16
C CYS A 180 13.64 -15.24 10.87
N CYS A 181 14.25 -16.40 11.05
CA CYS A 181 13.92 -17.49 11.99
C CYS A 181 12.45 -17.99 12.09
N LYS A 182 11.48 -17.20 11.63
CA LYS A 182 10.04 -17.54 11.51
C LYS A 182 9.47 -16.84 10.30
N SER A 183 8.63 -17.52 9.54
CA SER A 183 7.83 -16.88 8.51
C SER A 183 7.03 -15.73 9.13
N TYR A 184 6.99 -14.57 8.46
CA TYR A 184 6.18 -13.43 8.95
C TYR A 184 4.70 -13.81 9.09
N THR A 185 4.24 -14.85 8.37
CA THR A 185 2.89 -15.41 8.46
C THR A 185 2.65 -16.15 9.78
N ASP A 186 3.70 -16.68 10.42
CA ASP A 186 3.57 -17.41 11.69
C ASP A 186 3.13 -16.51 12.85
N CYS A 187 3.25 -15.18 12.67
CA CYS A 187 2.76 -14.21 13.64
C CYS A 187 1.25 -13.99 13.57
N PHE A 188 0.57 -14.53 12.56
CA PHE A 188 -0.86 -14.34 12.34
C PHE A 188 -1.60 -15.68 12.36
N ASN A 189 -2.77 -15.71 13.00
CA ASN A 189 -3.64 -16.88 13.08
C ASN A 189 -5.07 -16.52 12.71
N GLY A 190 -5.83 -17.51 12.20
CA GLY A 190 -7.26 -17.38 11.90
C GLY A 190 -7.55 -16.24 10.91
N LYS A 191 -8.56 -15.42 11.20
CA LYS A 191 -9.04 -14.35 10.28
C LYS A 191 -7.94 -13.40 9.80
N LYS A 192 -6.95 -13.07 10.64
CA LYS A 192 -5.85 -12.16 10.26
C LYS A 192 -4.92 -12.79 9.22
N TYR A 193 -4.66 -14.08 9.34
CA TYR A 193 -3.93 -14.84 8.34
C TYR A 193 -4.70 -14.86 7.01
N ASP A 194 -6.00 -15.17 7.05
CA ASP A 194 -6.85 -15.22 5.85
C ASP A 194 -6.93 -13.85 5.13
N GLU A 195 -6.96 -12.76 5.88
CA GLU A 195 -6.92 -11.40 5.32
C GLU A 195 -5.60 -11.10 4.59
N LEU A 196 -4.47 -11.51 5.17
CA LEU A 196 -3.16 -11.30 4.57
C LEU A 196 -2.97 -12.17 3.31
N GLU A 197 -3.41 -13.43 3.35
CA GLU A 197 -3.36 -14.33 2.19
C GLU A 197 -4.26 -13.82 1.05
N ARG A 198 -5.47 -13.34 1.35
CA ARG A 198 -6.34 -12.70 0.35
C ARG A 198 -5.68 -11.47 -0.28
N ALA A 199 -5.12 -10.56 0.53
CA ALA A 199 -4.41 -9.39 0.04
C ALA A 199 -3.18 -9.75 -0.81
N SER A 200 -2.56 -10.91 -0.56
CA SER A 200 -1.41 -11.41 -1.32
C SER A 200 -1.83 -12.11 -2.64
N ALA A 201 -3.07 -12.57 -2.74
CA ALA A 201 -3.62 -13.21 -3.93
C ALA A 201 -4.21 -12.19 -4.94
N GLU A 202 -4.55 -10.97 -4.49
CA GLU A 202 -5.05 -9.91 -5.35
C GLU A 202 -3.94 -9.33 -6.24
N PRO A 203 -4.28 -8.75 -7.42
CA PRO A 203 -3.32 -8.01 -8.23
C PRO A 203 -2.68 -6.87 -7.42
N THR A 204 -1.37 -6.86 -7.37
CA THR A 204 -0.60 -5.85 -6.62
C THR A 204 -0.48 -4.54 -7.41
N LEU A 205 -0.22 -3.43 -6.72
CA LEU A 205 0.05 -2.15 -7.38
C LEU A 205 1.18 -2.28 -8.42
N PHE A 206 2.25 -3.02 -8.07
CA PHE A 206 3.36 -3.29 -8.98
C PHE A 206 2.90 -4.03 -10.24
N SER A 207 2.12 -5.11 -10.11
CA SER A 207 1.65 -5.88 -11.26
C SER A 207 0.71 -5.09 -12.16
N LEU A 208 -0.15 -4.25 -11.57
CA LEU A 208 -1.06 -3.38 -12.32
C LEU A 208 -0.31 -2.27 -13.07
N VAL A 209 0.72 -1.70 -12.46
CA VAL A 209 1.59 -0.72 -13.12
C VAL A 209 2.35 -1.37 -14.29
N CYS A 210 2.88 -2.59 -14.11
CA CYS A 210 3.50 -3.34 -15.20
C CYS A 210 2.53 -3.53 -16.37
N HIS A 211 1.33 -4.03 -16.08
CA HIS A 211 0.30 -4.26 -17.11
C HIS A 211 -0.12 -2.96 -17.82
N TRP A 212 -0.29 -1.87 -17.06
CA TRP A 212 -0.58 -0.56 -17.64
C TRP A 212 0.54 -0.09 -18.59
N LEU A 213 1.81 -0.22 -18.18
CA LEU A 213 2.96 0.16 -19.02
C LEU A 213 3.10 -0.74 -20.27
N GLU A 214 2.79 -2.03 -20.17
CA GLU A 214 2.77 -2.97 -21.29
C GLU A 214 1.68 -2.63 -22.32
N SER A 215 0.59 -2.03 -21.88
CA SER A 215 -0.56 -1.66 -22.72
C SER A 215 -0.41 -0.32 -23.44
N ILE A 216 0.75 0.34 -23.35
CA ILE A 216 0.98 1.65 -23.98
C ILE A 216 0.73 1.61 -25.50
N PRO A 217 -0.14 2.48 -26.05
CA PRO A 217 -0.53 2.39 -27.46
C PRO A 217 0.62 2.51 -28.45
N THR A 218 1.64 3.32 -28.14
CA THR A 218 2.81 3.58 -29.00
C THR A 218 3.76 2.41 -29.15
N LEU A 219 3.65 1.37 -28.36
CA LEU A 219 4.50 0.18 -28.49
C LEU A 219 3.83 -0.95 -29.30
N LYS A 220 2.57 -0.75 -29.76
CA LYS A 220 1.84 -1.81 -30.48
C LYS A 220 2.47 -2.21 -31.81
N ASP A 221 3.03 -1.25 -32.54
CA ASP A 221 3.63 -1.43 -33.87
C ASP A 221 5.15 -1.39 -33.88
N ASN A 222 5.79 -1.23 -32.72
CA ASN A 222 7.22 -1.09 -32.50
C ASN A 222 7.91 0.09 -33.23
N ILE A 223 7.23 0.88 -34.02
CA ILE A 223 7.85 1.97 -34.83
C ILE A 223 8.57 2.97 -33.91
N VAL A 224 7.91 3.45 -32.87
CA VAL A 224 8.50 4.41 -31.91
C VAL A 224 9.68 3.77 -31.16
N TRP A 225 9.57 2.49 -30.81
CA TRP A 225 10.66 1.79 -30.13
C TRP A 225 11.89 1.61 -31.01
N ASP A 226 11.72 1.28 -32.29
CA ASP A 226 12.82 1.10 -33.25
C ASP A 226 13.50 2.44 -33.58
N GLN A 227 12.73 3.54 -33.59
CA GLN A 227 13.30 4.88 -33.72
C GLN A 227 14.10 5.28 -32.48
N TYR A 228 13.57 5.00 -31.30
CA TYR A 228 14.26 5.23 -30.03
C TYR A 228 15.57 4.44 -29.95
N ARG A 229 15.58 3.18 -30.40
CA ARG A 229 16.77 2.35 -30.47
C ARG A 229 17.82 2.95 -31.40
N ARG A 230 17.44 3.35 -32.61
CA ARG A 230 18.38 4.04 -33.55
C ARG A 230 18.96 5.32 -32.98
N ALA A 231 18.15 6.07 -32.24
CA ALA A 231 18.62 7.27 -31.54
C ALA A 231 19.64 6.95 -30.43
N ALA A 232 19.44 5.84 -29.73
CA ALA A 232 20.39 5.37 -28.73
C ALA A 232 21.72 4.92 -29.36
N ASP A 233 21.66 4.19 -30.47
CA ASP A 233 22.87 3.78 -31.22
C ASP A 233 23.65 5.01 -31.70
N HIS A 234 22.96 6.00 -32.29
CA HIS A 234 23.55 7.26 -32.73
C HIS A 234 24.16 8.08 -31.56
N TRP A 235 23.47 8.12 -30.40
CA TRP A 235 24.03 8.77 -29.21
C TRP A 235 25.32 8.12 -28.74
N LEU A 236 25.35 6.77 -28.68
CA LEU A 236 26.54 6.02 -28.27
C LEU A 236 27.72 6.21 -29.23
N GLU A 237 27.47 6.34 -30.54
CA GLU A 237 28.51 6.59 -31.57
C GLU A 237 29.08 8.01 -31.45
N ARG A 238 28.27 9.00 -31.07
CA ARG A 238 28.68 10.41 -30.94
C ARG A 238 29.20 10.78 -29.56
N SER A 239 29.13 9.87 -28.59
CA SER A 239 29.71 10.12 -27.27
C SER A 239 31.21 10.29 -27.35
N THR A 240 31.69 11.52 -27.10
CA THR A 240 33.13 11.88 -27.07
C THR A 240 33.73 11.62 -25.69
N GLU A 241 33.30 10.56 -25.01
CA GLU A 241 33.91 10.20 -23.73
C GLU A 241 35.36 9.78 -23.96
N SER A 242 36.26 10.52 -23.32
CA SER A 242 37.71 10.26 -23.35
C SER A 242 38.07 8.92 -22.65
N ASP A 243 37.14 8.36 -21.87
CA ASP A 243 37.30 7.08 -21.18
C ASP A 243 36.50 5.95 -21.92
N ILE A 244 37.24 5.13 -22.66
CA ILE A 244 36.71 3.97 -23.38
C ILE A 244 35.97 3.02 -22.43
N SER A 245 36.42 2.85 -21.18
CA SER A 245 35.81 1.95 -20.20
C SER A 245 34.42 2.44 -19.79
N CYS A 246 34.20 3.74 -19.71
CA CYS A 246 32.90 4.34 -19.42
C CYS A 246 31.91 4.13 -20.58
N LEU A 247 32.36 4.30 -21.81
CA LEU A 247 31.57 4.07 -23.02
C LEU A 247 31.15 2.59 -23.15
N GLU A 248 32.06 1.65 -22.88
CA GLU A 248 31.74 0.23 -22.88
C GLU A 248 30.69 -0.15 -21.81
N LYS A 249 30.81 0.40 -20.60
CA LYS A 249 29.82 0.21 -19.53
C LYS A 249 28.45 0.70 -19.97
N ARG A 250 28.40 1.88 -20.59
CA ARG A 250 27.14 2.46 -21.09
C ARG A 250 26.54 1.60 -22.22
N ARG A 251 27.34 1.12 -23.16
CA ARG A 251 26.88 0.18 -24.23
C ARG A 251 26.29 -1.09 -23.61
N LYS A 252 27.00 -1.71 -22.67
CA LYS A 252 26.50 -2.89 -21.94
C LYS A 252 25.18 -2.62 -21.23
N LEU A 253 25.03 -1.44 -20.62
CA LEU A 253 23.80 -1.04 -19.97
C LEU A 253 22.64 -0.89 -20.97
N MET A 254 22.87 -0.22 -22.12
CA MET A 254 21.86 -0.08 -23.18
C MET A 254 21.51 -1.43 -23.82
N ASP A 255 22.46 -2.36 -23.96
CA ASP A 255 22.18 -3.72 -24.38
C ASP A 255 21.15 -4.41 -23.48
N THR A 256 21.18 -4.16 -22.16
CA THR A 256 20.19 -4.70 -21.23
C THR A 256 18.80 -4.08 -21.38
N VAL A 257 18.69 -2.95 -22.07
CA VAL A 257 17.41 -2.29 -22.41
C VAL A 257 16.84 -2.87 -23.71
N PHE A 258 17.70 -3.11 -24.71
CA PHE A 258 17.26 -3.50 -26.04
C PHE A 258 17.21 -5.01 -26.27
N LYS A 259 18.03 -5.81 -25.57
CA LYS A 259 18.12 -7.27 -25.71
C LYS A 259 17.32 -7.98 -24.61
N CYS A 260 16.26 -8.68 -25.01
CA CYS A 260 15.34 -9.35 -24.06
C CYS A 260 16.03 -10.39 -23.18
N ASP A 261 17.00 -11.15 -23.74
CA ASP A 261 17.75 -12.17 -23.00
C ASP A 261 18.64 -11.55 -21.89
N GLN A 262 19.26 -10.42 -22.17
CA GLN A 262 20.07 -9.70 -21.18
C GLN A 262 19.20 -9.06 -20.08
N HIS A 263 18.06 -8.48 -20.47
CA HIS A 263 17.08 -8.00 -19.51
C HIS A 263 16.61 -9.13 -18.59
N LYS A 264 16.23 -10.29 -19.17
CA LYS A 264 15.75 -11.45 -18.43
C LYS A 264 16.78 -11.93 -17.39
N ARG A 265 18.07 -11.99 -17.75
CA ARG A 265 19.13 -12.34 -16.79
C ARG A 265 19.14 -11.42 -15.56
N LEU A 266 18.93 -10.11 -15.76
CA LEU A 266 18.88 -9.16 -14.66
C LEU A 266 17.62 -9.35 -13.79
N VAL A 267 16.49 -9.73 -14.38
CA VAL A 267 15.27 -10.08 -13.63
C VAL A 267 15.51 -11.36 -12.82
N ASP A 268 16.10 -12.39 -13.43
CA ASP A 268 16.39 -13.66 -12.75
C ASP A 268 17.39 -13.48 -11.59
N GLN A 269 18.30 -12.49 -11.68
CA GLN A 269 19.25 -12.11 -10.62
C GLN A 269 18.63 -11.19 -9.55
N GLY A 270 17.37 -10.73 -9.72
CA GLY A 270 16.73 -9.78 -8.82
C GLY A 270 17.19 -8.31 -8.97
N ASN A 271 18.04 -8.02 -9.98
CA ASN A 271 18.54 -6.67 -10.25
C ASN A 271 17.53 -5.81 -11.03
N ARG A 272 16.50 -6.42 -11.59
CA ARG A 272 15.32 -5.79 -12.21
C ARG A 272 14.06 -6.51 -11.78
N LYS A 273 12.94 -5.79 -11.85
CA LYS A 273 11.62 -6.32 -11.45
C LYS A 273 10.58 -6.23 -12.55
N PHE A 274 10.66 -5.21 -13.42
CA PHE A 274 9.76 -5.04 -14.54
C PHE A 274 9.95 -6.14 -15.60
N SER A 275 8.86 -6.50 -16.27
CA SER A 275 8.97 -7.22 -17.53
C SER A 275 9.68 -6.34 -18.57
N HIS A 276 10.24 -6.95 -19.62
CA HIS A 276 10.90 -6.18 -20.67
C HIS A 276 9.95 -5.21 -21.39
N MET A 277 8.67 -5.59 -21.55
CA MET A 277 7.66 -4.71 -22.16
C MET A 277 7.27 -3.57 -21.21
N ALA A 278 7.11 -3.82 -19.91
CA ALA A 278 6.85 -2.77 -18.93
C ALA A 278 8.01 -1.77 -18.85
N LEU A 279 9.27 -2.25 -18.89
CA LEU A 279 10.44 -1.37 -18.94
C LEU A 279 10.45 -0.49 -20.20
N LYS A 280 10.16 -1.05 -21.38
CA LYS A 280 10.01 -0.27 -22.62
C LYS A 280 8.94 0.81 -22.47
N GLY A 281 7.78 0.45 -21.91
CA GLY A 281 6.70 1.38 -21.62
C GLY A 281 7.14 2.52 -20.71
N ALA A 282 7.82 2.21 -19.62
CA ALA A 282 8.36 3.19 -18.68
C ALA A 282 9.36 4.15 -19.36
N ILE A 283 10.25 3.62 -20.18
CA ILE A 283 11.23 4.42 -20.94
C ILE A 283 10.52 5.36 -21.92
N ILE A 284 9.50 4.90 -22.65
CA ILE A 284 8.73 5.75 -23.57
C ILE A 284 7.99 6.84 -22.80
N VAL A 285 7.32 6.52 -21.69
CA VAL A 285 6.66 7.52 -20.83
C VAL A 285 7.65 8.57 -20.36
N TYR A 286 8.83 8.15 -19.91
CA TYR A 286 9.87 9.06 -19.41
C TYR A 286 10.50 9.91 -20.52
N ALA A 287 10.80 9.31 -21.69
CA ALA A 287 11.41 10.00 -22.82
C ALA A 287 10.47 11.07 -23.42
N TYR A 288 9.18 10.79 -23.48
CA TYR A 288 8.16 11.69 -24.03
C TYR A 288 7.31 12.39 -22.96
N ARG A 289 7.83 12.55 -21.73
CA ARG A 289 7.12 13.11 -20.58
C ARG A 289 6.50 14.50 -20.81
N ASP A 290 7.07 15.29 -21.72
CA ASP A 290 6.62 16.65 -22.05
C ASP A 290 5.56 16.64 -23.17
N GLU A 291 5.31 15.49 -23.81
CA GLU A 291 4.30 15.32 -24.85
C GLU A 291 2.90 15.11 -24.27
N LYS A 292 1.89 15.68 -24.95
CA LYS A 292 0.49 15.49 -24.56
C LYS A 292 0.14 13.98 -24.54
N GLY A 293 -0.43 13.53 -23.44
CA GLY A 293 -0.80 12.13 -23.18
C GLY A 293 0.23 11.36 -22.33
N TYR A 294 1.46 11.85 -22.20
CA TYR A 294 2.49 11.23 -21.36
C TYR A 294 2.78 12.00 -20.07
N THR A 295 2.48 13.29 -20.02
CA THR A 295 2.77 14.15 -18.85
C THR A 295 2.16 13.59 -17.55
N LEU A 296 0.88 13.20 -17.57
CA LEU A 296 0.21 12.63 -16.41
C LEU A 296 0.76 11.24 -16.07
N ALA A 297 1.03 10.44 -17.10
CA ALA A 297 1.63 9.12 -16.94
C ALA A 297 3.01 9.21 -16.26
N ASN A 298 3.85 10.14 -16.71
CA ASN A 298 5.16 10.37 -16.08
C ASN A 298 5.03 10.81 -14.62
N LYS A 299 4.09 11.71 -14.30
CA LYS A 299 3.82 12.12 -12.92
C LYS A 299 3.37 10.96 -12.03
N ILE A 300 2.63 9.99 -12.58
CA ILE A 300 2.28 8.75 -11.86
C ILE A 300 3.56 7.96 -11.55
N LEU A 301 4.47 7.78 -12.53
CA LEU A 301 5.73 7.08 -12.30
C LEU A 301 6.59 7.80 -11.24
N GLU A 302 6.71 9.12 -11.31
CA GLU A 302 7.40 9.94 -10.31
C GLU A 302 6.81 9.74 -8.91
N SER A 303 5.47 9.76 -8.79
CA SER A 303 4.79 9.53 -7.50
C SER A 303 5.06 8.13 -6.92
N LEU A 304 5.20 7.11 -7.77
CA LEU A 304 5.56 5.75 -7.35
C LEU A 304 7.01 5.69 -6.84
N VAL A 305 7.93 6.38 -7.51
CA VAL A 305 9.34 6.55 -7.05
C VAL A 305 9.40 7.25 -5.71
N ASP A 306 8.60 8.30 -5.53
CA ASP A 306 8.51 9.04 -4.26
C ASP A 306 8.05 8.15 -3.11
N ILE A 307 6.98 7.36 -3.32
CA ILE A 307 6.46 6.42 -2.32
C ILE A 307 7.52 5.38 -1.94
N ASP A 308 8.17 4.77 -2.93
CA ASP A 308 9.23 3.77 -2.71
C ASP A 308 10.43 4.35 -1.94
N THR A 309 10.81 5.59 -2.28
CA THR A 309 11.88 6.32 -1.61
C THR A 309 11.50 6.70 -0.17
N LEU A 310 10.28 7.16 0.05
CA LEU A 310 9.78 7.51 1.39
C LEU A 310 9.68 6.28 2.30
N LEU A 311 9.24 5.13 1.77
CA LEU A 311 9.21 3.87 2.51
C LEU A 311 10.63 3.38 2.88
N SER A 312 11.60 3.58 1.99
CA SER A 312 13.00 3.27 2.28
C SER A 312 13.56 4.16 3.39
N LYS A 313 13.24 5.47 3.37
CA LYS A 313 13.57 6.40 4.45
C LYS A 313 12.90 6.01 5.77
N TRP A 314 11.63 5.61 5.72
CA TRP A 314 10.89 5.16 6.90
C TRP A 314 11.54 3.92 7.54
N ARG A 315 11.92 2.91 6.73
CA ARG A 315 12.64 1.74 7.22
C ARG A 315 13.98 2.11 7.86
N TYR A 316 14.72 3.02 7.25
CA TYR A 316 15.99 3.50 7.77
C TYR A 316 15.81 4.22 9.11
N SER A 317 14.87 5.16 9.20
CA SER A 317 14.56 5.89 10.45
C SER A 317 14.13 4.93 11.56
N HIS A 318 13.28 3.96 11.21
CA HIS A 318 12.86 2.91 12.15
C HIS A 318 14.05 2.07 12.64
N PHE A 319 14.93 1.64 11.74
CA PHE A 319 16.16 0.92 12.12
C PHE A 319 17.02 1.75 13.08
N VAL A 320 17.28 3.01 12.76
CA VAL A 320 18.13 3.90 13.59
C VAL A 320 17.50 4.13 14.95
N MET A 321 16.20 4.42 15.01
CA MET A 321 15.47 4.60 16.27
C MET A 321 15.52 3.36 17.13
N VAL A 322 15.22 2.17 16.60
CA VAL A 322 15.27 0.92 17.36
C VAL A 322 16.68 0.62 17.84
N HIS A 323 17.69 0.84 17.00
CA HIS A 323 19.09 0.65 17.37
C HIS A 323 19.51 1.58 18.53
N LYS A 324 19.05 2.83 18.51
CA LYS A 324 19.27 3.80 19.61
C LYS A 324 18.58 3.35 20.92
N MET A 325 17.35 2.80 20.81
CA MET A 325 16.54 2.46 21.98
C MET A 325 16.96 1.16 22.68
N ILE A 326 17.39 0.15 21.93
CA ILE A 326 17.70 -1.18 22.52
C ILE A 326 19.13 -1.67 22.26
N GLY A 327 19.91 -0.94 21.47
CA GLY A 327 21.27 -1.34 21.08
C GLY A 327 21.33 -2.54 20.13
N SER A 328 22.55 -2.98 19.80
CA SER A 328 22.81 -4.06 18.85
C SER A 328 22.63 -5.47 19.44
N TYR A 329 22.79 -5.61 20.74
CA TYR A 329 22.90 -6.92 21.42
C TYR A 329 21.58 -7.39 22.03
N SER A 330 20.55 -6.54 22.08
CA SER A 330 19.27 -6.89 22.68
C SER A 330 18.34 -7.58 21.70
N SER A 331 17.76 -8.71 22.10
CA SER A 331 16.64 -9.31 21.35
C SER A 331 15.42 -8.38 21.37
N GLY A 332 14.72 -8.28 20.25
CA GLY A 332 13.42 -7.61 20.18
C GLY A 332 12.38 -8.32 21.04
N THR A 333 11.27 -7.66 21.35
CA THR A 333 10.15 -8.23 22.14
C THR A 333 9.55 -9.48 21.48
N GLY A 334 9.73 -9.68 20.17
CA GLY A 334 9.29 -10.85 19.40
C GLY A 334 10.33 -12.01 19.32
N GLY A 335 11.44 -11.97 20.08
CA GLY A 335 12.42 -13.04 20.15
C GLY A 335 13.41 -13.12 18.96
N THR A 336 13.44 -12.11 18.09
CA THR A 336 14.43 -11.94 17.03
C THR A 336 15.46 -10.88 17.42
N THR A 337 16.66 -10.93 16.80
CA THR A 337 17.60 -9.79 16.84
C THR A 337 16.99 -8.65 16.04
N GLY A 338 16.15 -7.82 16.69
CA GLY A 338 15.29 -6.82 16.03
C GLY A 338 16.06 -5.87 15.11
N SER A 339 17.28 -5.46 15.52
CA SER A 339 18.14 -4.56 14.75
C SER A 339 18.68 -5.20 13.46
N GLU A 340 19.08 -6.50 13.48
CA GLU A 340 19.56 -7.19 12.28
C GLU A 340 18.47 -7.37 11.24
N TYR A 341 17.26 -7.74 11.67
CA TYR A 341 16.12 -7.83 10.76
C TYR A 341 15.83 -6.49 10.12
N LEU A 342 15.71 -5.42 10.92
CA LEU A 342 15.42 -4.09 10.36
C LEU A 342 16.51 -3.65 9.38
N ARG A 343 17.79 -3.91 9.70
CA ARG A 343 18.92 -3.65 8.78
C ARG A 343 18.75 -4.41 7.46
N SER A 344 18.32 -5.66 7.50
CA SER A 344 18.10 -6.46 6.29
C SER A 344 17.01 -5.93 5.39
N THR A 345 16.04 -5.17 5.92
CA THR A 345 14.97 -4.53 5.14
C THR A 345 15.42 -3.29 4.36
N LEU A 346 16.68 -2.86 4.51
CA LEU A 346 17.23 -1.68 3.83
C LEU A 346 17.83 -2.02 2.45
N CYS A 347 17.87 -3.28 2.06
CA CYS A 347 18.41 -3.70 0.77
C CYS A 347 17.42 -3.42 -0.39
N ASP A 348 17.97 -3.39 -1.61
CA ASP A 348 17.21 -3.08 -2.83
C ASP A 348 16.11 -4.11 -3.14
N SER A 349 16.16 -5.32 -2.57
CA SER A 349 15.09 -6.31 -2.70
C SER A 349 13.75 -5.82 -2.14
N TYR A 350 13.78 -4.90 -1.16
CA TYR A 350 12.59 -4.26 -0.57
C TYR A 350 12.08 -3.06 -1.37
N ARG A 351 12.84 -2.54 -2.33
CA ARG A 351 12.39 -1.44 -3.21
C ARG A 351 11.51 -2.00 -4.32
N ILE A 352 10.27 -1.59 -4.36
CA ILE A 352 9.27 -2.15 -5.30
C ILE A 352 9.51 -1.61 -6.71
N PHE A 353 9.74 -0.30 -6.84
CA PHE A 353 9.87 0.41 -8.11
C PHE A 353 11.33 0.77 -8.45
N ILE A 354 12.28 -0.11 -8.12
CA ILE A 354 13.73 0.12 -8.36
C ILE A 354 14.03 0.40 -9.84
N ASP A 355 13.30 -0.21 -10.78
CA ASP A 355 13.48 0.03 -12.21
C ASP A 355 13.13 1.46 -12.61
N LEU A 356 12.09 2.06 -11.98
CA LEU A 356 11.73 3.46 -12.19
C LEU A 356 12.80 4.41 -11.64
N VAL A 357 13.40 4.08 -10.50
CA VAL A 357 14.52 4.85 -9.91
C VAL A 357 15.72 4.87 -10.86
N ASN A 358 15.93 3.79 -11.59
CA ASN A 358 17.05 3.63 -12.52
C ASN A 358 16.77 4.17 -13.94
N LEU A 359 15.54 4.63 -14.25
CA LEU A 359 15.20 5.13 -15.59
C LEU A 359 16.16 6.19 -16.15
N PRO A 360 16.63 7.18 -15.36
CA PRO A 360 17.57 8.17 -15.88
C PRO A 360 18.87 7.57 -16.45
N ALA A 361 19.33 6.45 -15.89
CA ALA A 361 20.52 5.75 -16.38
C ALA A 361 20.21 4.86 -17.61
N LEU A 362 18.94 4.49 -17.80
CA LEU A 362 18.47 3.59 -18.87
C LEU A 362 17.93 4.34 -20.09
N THR A 363 17.96 5.67 -20.09
CA THR A 363 17.40 6.51 -21.16
C THR A 363 18.49 7.31 -21.88
N VAL A 364 18.21 7.67 -23.13
CA VAL A 364 19.09 8.60 -23.89
C VAL A 364 18.80 10.03 -23.47
N PRO A 365 19.80 10.96 -23.58
CA PRO A 365 19.55 12.38 -23.34
C PRO A 365 18.45 12.94 -24.24
N ALA A 366 17.67 13.90 -23.73
CA ALA A 366 16.51 14.45 -24.41
C ALA A 366 16.80 14.97 -25.84
N ILE A 367 18.00 15.51 -26.08
CA ILE A 367 18.41 16.01 -27.40
C ILE A 367 18.49 14.91 -28.48
N TYR A 368 18.59 13.66 -28.10
CA TYR A 368 18.63 12.51 -29.02
C TYR A 368 17.28 11.82 -29.15
N VAL A 369 16.29 12.12 -28.29
CA VAL A 369 14.97 11.52 -28.36
C VAL A 369 14.30 11.96 -29.66
N PRO A 370 13.91 11.00 -30.57
CA PRO A 370 13.25 11.37 -31.81
C PRO A 370 11.86 11.95 -31.56
N PRO A 371 11.35 12.84 -32.42
CA PRO A 371 10.00 13.35 -32.29
C PRO A 371 8.98 12.22 -32.36
N LEU A 372 7.93 12.30 -31.56
CA LEU A 372 6.87 11.29 -31.55
C LEU A 372 6.08 11.36 -32.85
N ILE A 373 6.12 10.32 -33.67
CA ILE A 373 5.30 10.22 -34.86
C ILE A 373 3.84 10.01 -34.39
N LYS A 374 3.01 11.02 -34.55
CA LYS A 374 1.57 10.85 -34.35
C LYS A 374 1.05 9.95 -35.48
N PRO A 375 0.29 8.89 -35.16
CA PRO A 375 -0.42 8.17 -36.21
C PRO A 375 -1.23 9.18 -37.01
N GLN A 376 -1.00 9.21 -38.34
CA GLN A 376 -1.82 10.02 -39.23
C GLN A 376 -3.26 9.59 -39.01
N GLY A 377 -4.08 10.54 -38.51
CA GLY A 377 -5.49 10.29 -38.23
C GLY A 377 -6.19 9.71 -39.46
N LYS A 378 -6.80 8.52 -39.27
CA LYS A 378 -7.86 8.03 -40.13
C LYS A 378 -9.18 8.64 -39.72
#